data_b26f770e72d227e9066dc7364ddb68ab
#
_entry.id   b26f770e72d227e9066dc7364ddb68ab
#
_cell.length_a   1.000
_cell.length_b   1.000
_cell.length_c   1.000
_cell.angle_alpha   90.00
_cell.angle_beta   90.00
_cell.angle_gamma   90.00
#
_symmetry.space_group_name_H-M   'P 1'
#
loop_
_entity.id
_entity.type
_entity.pdbx_description
1 polymer ?
#
loop_
_entity_poly.entity_id
_entity_poly.type
_entity_poly.pdbx_seq_one_letter_code
_entity_poly.pdbx_strand_id
1 'polypeptide(L)'
;MASDWTTGLPEAAQAYLDGRRLDEVECIIADLPGIARGKAVPAGKFARQNYFHLPDSIFYQTITGDWGEAAGDEGFIERDMILRPDMSTATAAPWTGDWTLQVIHDAYDRKGNPIPFSPRNVLKRV
;
A
#
# COMPACT_ATOMS: atom_id res chain seq x y z
N MET A 1 -23.36 -6.71 -10.76
CA MET A 1 -22.99 -6.37 -9.38
C MET A 1 -21.52 -6.67 -9.17
N ALA A 2 -20.81 -5.73 -8.64
CA ALA A 2 -19.44 -5.99 -8.21
C ALA A 2 -19.47 -7.10 -7.16
N SER A 3 -18.57 -8.09 -7.26
CA SER A 3 -18.41 -9.09 -6.21
C SER A 3 -18.11 -8.37 -4.89
N ASP A 4 -18.76 -8.81 -3.83
CA ASP A 4 -18.46 -8.26 -2.51
C ASP A 4 -17.13 -8.83 -2.02
N TRP A 5 -16.04 -8.16 -2.42
CA TRP A 5 -14.70 -8.56 -2.04
C TRP A 5 -14.46 -8.46 -0.52
N THR A 6 -15.33 -7.75 0.19
CA THR A 6 -15.21 -7.61 1.65
C THR A 6 -15.48 -8.90 2.40
N THR A 7 -16.12 -9.88 1.76
CA THR A 7 -16.39 -11.20 2.40
C THR A 7 -15.10 -11.97 2.68
N GLY A 8 -14.01 -11.70 1.95
CA GLY A 8 -12.71 -12.35 2.15
C GLY A 8 -11.80 -11.63 3.15
N LEU A 9 -12.25 -10.57 3.79
CA LEU A 9 -11.45 -9.82 4.75
C LEU A 9 -11.25 -10.61 6.05
N PRO A 10 -10.16 -10.31 6.81
CA PRO A 10 -10.01 -10.84 8.16
C PRO A 10 -11.23 -10.55 9.03
N GLU A 11 -11.51 -11.45 9.96
CA GLU A 11 -12.71 -11.39 10.81
C GLU A 11 -12.86 -10.05 11.54
N ALA A 12 -11.75 -9.52 12.08
CA ALA A 12 -11.78 -8.22 12.78
C ALA A 12 -12.17 -7.06 11.86
N ALA A 13 -11.74 -7.08 10.60
CA ALA A 13 -12.11 -6.06 9.62
C ALA A 13 -13.59 -6.18 9.25
N GLN A 14 -14.09 -7.39 9.08
CA GLN A 14 -15.52 -7.63 8.83
C GLN A 14 -16.38 -7.16 10.00
N ALA A 15 -15.97 -7.45 11.24
CA ALA A 15 -16.66 -7.02 12.45
C ALA A 15 -16.69 -5.48 12.56
N TYR A 16 -15.61 -4.81 12.20
CA TYR A 16 -15.55 -3.36 12.18
C TYR A 16 -16.58 -2.77 11.21
N LEU A 17 -16.68 -3.34 10.02
CA LEU A 17 -17.65 -2.87 9.03
C LEU A 17 -19.09 -3.14 9.47
N ASP A 18 -19.34 -4.27 10.12
CA ASP A 18 -20.67 -4.66 10.65
C ASP A 18 -21.78 -4.48 9.60
N GLY A 19 -21.55 -4.99 8.40
CA GLY A 19 -22.47 -4.87 7.27
C GLY A 19 -22.55 -3.48 6.66
N ARG A 20 -21.79 -2.50 7.15
CA ARG A 20 -21.77 -1.14 6.62
C ARG A 20 -20.95 -1.08 5.36
N ARG A 21 -21.25 -0.07 4.55
CA ARG A 21 -20.53 0.17 3.31
C ARG A 21 -19.16 0.78 3.61
N LEU A 22 -18.12 0.17 3.07
CA LEU A 22 -16.77 0.71 3.11
C LEU A 22 -16.69 1.96 2.20
N ASP A 23 -16.13 3.04 2.71
CA ASP A 23 -15.98 4.30 1.97
C ASP A 23 -14.66 4.34 1.20
N GLU A 24 -13.55 4.05 1.87
CA GLU A 24 -12.24 4.11 1.23
C GLU A 24 -11.25 3.10 1.82
N VAL A 25 -10.17 2.89 1.09
CA VAL A 25 -9.05 2.05 1.50
C VAL A 25 -7.77 2.87 1.47
N GLU A 26 -7.05 2.90 2.58
CA GLU A 26 -5.69 3.42 2.64
C GLU A 26 -4.73 2.33 2.18
N CYS A 27 -4.15 2.53 1.01
CA CYS A 27 -3.18 1.62 0.40
C CYS A 27 -1.80 2.05 0.86
N ILE A 28 -1.17 1.29 1.76
CA ILE A 28 0.08 1.70 2.41
C ILE A 28 1.23 0.72 2.15
N ILE A 29 2.43 1.28 2.15
CA ILE A 29 3.68 0.53 2.12
C ILE A 29 4.70 1.27 3.00
N ALA A 30 5.52 0.53 3.76
CA ALA A 30 6.56 1.12 4.58
C ALA A 30 7.78 1.49 3.73
N ASP A 31 8.32 2.69 3.95
CA ASP A 31 9.61 3.11 3.39
C ASP A 31 10.78 2.66 4.30
N LEU A 32 12.01 3.01 3.94
CA LEU A 32 13.20 2.60 4.71
C LEU A 32 13.19 3.08 6.16
N PRO A 33 12.82 4.35 6.46
CA PRO A 33 12.67 4.80 7.84
C PRO A 33 11.45 4.23 8.58
N GLY A 34 10.61 3.43 7.92
CA GLY A 34 9.42 2.83 8.54
C GLY A 34 8.17 3.72 8.49
N ILE A 35 8.19 4.77 7.67
CA ILE A 35 7.02 5.64 7.50
C ILE A 35 6.05 4.96 6.53
N ALA A 36 4.76 4.97 6.88
CA ALA A 36 3.72 4.50 5.97
C ALA A 36 3.52 5.53 4.85
N ARG A 37 3.80 5.11 3.63
CA ARG A 37 3.58 5.88 2.41
C ARG A 37 2.43 5.25 1.64
N GLY A 38 1.68 6.03 0.88
CA GLY A 38 0.62 5.47 0.08
C GLY A 38 -0.42 6.49 -0.34
N LYS A 39 -1.60 6.00 -0.60
CA LYS A 39 -2.73 6.84 -0.99
C LYS A 39 -4.05 6.24 -0.51
N ALA A 40 -5.02 7.09 -0.26
CA ALA A 40 -6.39 6.69 -0.01
C ALA A 40 -7.14 6.56 -1.35
N VAL A 41 -7.87 5.49 -1.52
CA VAL A 41 -8.64 5.20 -2.75
C VAL A 41 -10.08 4.91 -2.37
N PRO A 42 -11.05 5.44 -3.13
CA PRO A 42 -12.45 5.04 -2.92
C PRO A 42 -12.62 3.53 -3.02
N ALA A 43 -13.46 2.97 -2.16
CA ALA A 43 -13.68 1.52 -2.10
C ALA A 43 -14.10 0.92 -3.45
N GLY A 44 -14.91 1.63 -4.21
CA GLY A 44 -15.33 1.18 -5.54
C GLY A 44 -14.18 1.08 -6.54
N LYS A 45 -13.22 2.00 -6.48
CA LYS A 45 -12.02 1.94 -7.31
C LYS A 45 -11.12 0.78 -6.88
N PHE A 46 -10.93 0.60 -5.58
CA PHE A 46 -10.16 -0.52 -5.04
C PHE A 46 -10.73 -1.88 -5.48
N ALA A 47 -12.04 -2.01 -5.46
CA ALA A 47 -12.72 -3.24 -5.90
C ALA A 47 -12.51 -3.55 -7.39
N ARG A 48 -12.40 -2.52 -8.24
CA ARG A 48 -12.21 -2.69 -9.69
C ARG A 48 -10.76 -2.86 -10.10
N GLN A 49 -9.82 -2.34 -9.30
CA GLN A 49 -8.40 -2.32 -9.62
C GLN A 49 -7.60 -2.79 -8.40
N ASN A 50 -6.98 -3.95 -8.52
CA ASN A 50 -6.25 -4.59 -7.44
C ASN A 50 -4.76 -4.26 -7.42
N TYR A 51 -4.36 -3.15 -8.04
CA TYR A 51 -2.98 -2.68 -8.03
C TYR A 51 -2.94 -1.16 -8.16
N PHE A 52 -1.86 -0.57 -7.67
CA PHE A 52 -1.64 0.87 -7.72
C PHE A 52 -0.20 1.16 -8.08
N HIS A 53 0.05 2.37 -8.54
CA HIS A 53 1.39 2.85 -8.85
C HIS A 53 1.85 3.87 -7.82
N LEU A 54 3.07 3.72 -7.38
CA LEU A 54 3.82 4.74 -6.66
C LEU A 54 5.23 4.79 -7.25
N PRO A 55 5.89 5.96 -7.20
CA PRO A 55 7.28 6.04 -7.63
C PRO A 55 8.19 5.30 -6.65
N ASP A 56 9.20 4.61 -7.19
CA ASP A 56 10.18 3.89 -6.35
C ASP A 56 11.06 4.83 -5.53
N SER A 57 11.05 6.10 -5.86
CA SER A 57 11.75 7.15 -5.12
C SER A 57 11.36 7.24 -3.64
N ILE A 58 10.18 6.75 -3.25
CA ILE A 58 9.78 6.73 -1.85
C ILE A 58 10.75 5.93 -0.99
N PHE A 59 11.47 4.96 -1.55
CA PHE A 59 12.46 4.17 -0.82
C PHE A 59 13.80 4.88 -0.65
N TYR A 60 13.99 6.03 -1.30
CA TYR A 60 15.22 6.83 -1.20
C TYR A 60 15.05 8.08 -0.35
N GLN A 61 13.85 8.28 0.21
CA GLN A 61 13.57 9.44 1.05
C GLN A 61 14.00 9.19 2.49
N THR A 62 14.45 10.27 3.14
CA THR A 62 14.73 10.29 4.57
C THR A 62 13.43 10.41 5.37
N ILE A 63 13.55 10.34 6.70
CA ILE A 63 12.39 10.49 7.60
C ILE A 63 11.69 11.84 7.44
N THR A 64 12.41 12.87 7.02
CA THR A 64 11.85 14.21 6.77
C THR A 64 11.30 14.38 5.36
N GLY A 65 11.42 13.36 4.52
CA GLY A 65 10.96 13.39 3.13
C GLY A 65 11.99 13.92 2.14
N ASP A 66 13.19 14.26 2.61
CA ASP A 66 14.28 14.68 1.75
C ASP A 66 14.85 13.49 0.97
N TRP A 67 15.50 13.77 -0.16
CA TRP A 67 16.16 12.74 -0.93
C TRP A 67 17.42 12.25 -0.23
N GLY A 68 17.59 10.92 -0.17
CA GLY A 68 18.83 10.32 0.32
C GLY A 68 19.96 10.42 -0.72
N GLU A 69 21.19 10.14 -0.29
CA GLU A 69 22.38 10.21 -1.15
C GLU A 69 22.23 9.38 -2.42
N ALA A 70 21.62 8.21 -2.35
CA ALA A 70 21.42 7.34 -3.51
C ALA A 70 20.53 7.96 -4.59
N ALA A 71 19.64 8.88 -4.23
CA ALA A 71 18.76 9.58 -5.16
C ALA A 71 19.36 10.88 -5.68
N GLY A 72 20.47 11.34 -5.11
CA GLY A 72 21.12 12.61 -5.47
C GLY A 72 22.08 12.52 -6.66
N ASP A 73 22.36 11.34 -7.18
CA ASP A 73 23.31 11.15 -8.26
C ASP A 73 22.71 11.58 -9.60
N GLU A 74 23.55 12.20 -10.44
CA GLU A 74 23.20 12.47 -11.83
C GLU A 74 22.87 11.14 -12.52
N GLY A 75 21.68 11.06 -13.12
CA GLY A 75 21.22 9.84 -13.78
C GLY A 75 20.23 9.01 -12.97
N PHE A 76 19.88 9.44 -11.76
CA PHE A 76 18.77 8.80 -11.05
C PHE A 76 17.47 8.95 -11.85
N ILE A 77 16.87 7.83 -12.21
CA ILE A 77 15.60 7.80 -12.93
C ILE A 77 14.53 7.28 -12.00
N GLU A 78 13.59 8.15 -11.67
CA GLU A 78 12.41 7.75 -10.92
C GLU A 78 11.52 6.87 -11.78
N ARG A 79 11.14 5.71 -11.25
CA ARG A 79 10.28 4.74 -11.95
C ARG A 79 9.06 4.44 -11.11
N ASP A 80 7.95 4.20 -11.78
CA ASP A 80 6.77 3.69 -11.12
C ASP A 80 6.96 2.20 -10.79
N MET A 81 6.64 1.86 -9.55
CA MET A 81 6.49 0.47 -9.14
C MET A 81 5.02 0.11 -9.04
N ILE A 82 4.73 -1.17 -9.07
CA ILE A 82 3.37 -1.72 -8.95
C ILE A 82 3.19 -2.20 -7.51
N LEU A 83 2.15 -1.68 -6.85
CA LEU A 83 1.77 -2.11 -5.52
C LEU A 83 0.57 -3.05 -5.61
N ARG A 84 0.68 -4.21 -4.97
CA ARG A 84 -0.41 -5.18 -4.88
C ARG A 84 -0.83 -5.37 -3.42
N PRO A 85 -2.13 -5.39 -3.12
CA PRO A 85 -2.59 -5.52 -1.75
C PRO A 85 -2.35 -6.92 -1.19
N ASP A 86 -1.88 -6.97 0.05
CA ASP A 86 -1.94 -8.18 0.86
C ASP A 86 -3.20 -8.09 1.72
N MET A 87 -4.26 -8.73 1.26
CA MET A 87 -5.58 -8.63 1.89
C MET A 87 -5.62 -9.19 3.31
N SER A 88 -4.68 -10.07 3.67
CA SER A 88 -4.58 -10.59 5.04
C SER A 88 -4.20 -9.51 6.06
N THR A 89 -3.69 -8.37 5.59
CA THR A 89 -3.29 -7.25 6.44
C THR A 89 -4.40 -6.21 6.62
N ALA A 90 -5.55 -6.39 6.00
CA ALA A 90 -6.63 -5.42 6.06
C ALA A 90 -7.05 -5.16 7.51
N THR A 91 -6.98 -3.91 7.92
CA THR A 91 -7.19 -3.48 9.31
C THR A 91 -8.08 -2.25 9.33
N ALA A 92 -8.94 -2.16 10.35
CA ALA A 92 -9.79 -1.00 10.55
C ALA A 92 -8.96 0.27 10.81
N ALA A 93 -9.42 1.38 10.24
CA ALA A 93 -8.83 2.71 10.44
C ALA A 93 -9.89 3.68 11.00
N PRO A 94 -10.34 3.47 12.26
CA PRO A 94 -11.48 4.23 12.81
C PRO A 94 -11.19 5.71 13.05
N TRP A 95 -9.92 6.11 13.04
CA TRP A 95 -9.50 7.50 13.27
C TRP A 95 -9.76 8.44 12.10
N THR A 96 -10.11 7.91 10.92
CA THR A 96 -10.31 8.74 9.72
C THR A 96 -11.66 9.46 9.69
N GLY A 97 -12.62 9.03 10.48
CA GLY A 97 -13.98 9.57 10.47
C GLY A 97 -14.91 8.95 9.43
N ASP A 98 -14.35 8.32 8.40
CA ASP A 98 -15.08 7.55 7.38
C ASP A 98 -14.89 6.05 7.63
N TRP A 99 -15.71 5.21 6.99
CA TRP A 99 -15.53 3.75 7.07
C TRP A 99 -14.35 3.35 6.20
N THR A 100 -13.18 3.26 6.82
CA THR A 100 -11.90 3.09 6.14
C THR A 100 -11.17 1.85 6.64
N LEU A 101 -10.57 1.12 5.71
CA LEU A 101 -9.60 0.05 6.00
C LEU A 101 -8.22 0.48 5.54
N GLN A 102 -7.19 0.04 6.27
CA GLN A 102 -5.81 0.09 5.80
C GLN A 102 -5.41 -1.28 5.28
N VAL A 103 -4.71 -1.30 4.15
CA VAL A 103 -4.18 -2.54 3.57
C VAL A 103 -2.72 -2.32 3.23
N ILE A 104 -1.86 -3.20 3.73
CA ILE A 104 -0.42 -3.18 3.39
C ILE A 104 -0.24 -3.80 2.02
N HIS A 105 0.61 -3.15 1.21
CA HIS A 105 0.89 -3.57 -0.16
C HIS A 105 2.31 -4.09 -0.29
N ASP A 106 2.50 -4.99 -1.25
CA ASP A 106 3.80 -5.46 -1.70
C ASP A 106 4.21 -4.72 -2.96
N ALA A 107 5.50 -4.45 -3.12
CA ALA A 107 6.03 -3.69 -4.24
C ALA A 107 6.70 -4.60 -5.28
N TYR A 108 6.36 -4.36 -6.55
CA TYR A 108 6.89 -5.09 -7.70
C TYR A 108 7.38 -4.11 -8.77
N ASP A 109 8.35 -4.54 -9.56
CA ASP A 109 8.75 -3.80 -10.74
C ASP A 109 7.77 -4.04 -11.90
N ARG A 110 7.98 -3.37 -13.03
CA ARG A 110 7.10 -3.50 -14.20
C ARG A 110 7.10 -4.88 -14.82
N LYS A 111 8.11 -5.70 -14.53
CA LYS A 111 8.23 -7.08 -15.01
C LYS A 111 7.55 -8.08 -14.07
N GLY A 112 7.03 -7.60 -12.94
CA GLY A 112 6.38 -8.44 -11.93
C GLY A 112 7.32 -9.04 -10.91
N ASN A 113 8.59 -8.62 -10.88
CA ASN A 113 9.55 -9.09 -9.89
C ASN A 113 9.44 -8.27 -8.60
N PRO A 114 9.56 -8.89 -7.41
CA PRO A 114 9.59 -8.13 -6.16
C PRO A 114 10.73 -7.11 -6.17
N ILE A 115 10.45 -5.90 -5.71
CA ILE A 115 11.49 -4.88 -5.52
C ILE A 115 12.41 -5.33 -4.38
N PRO A 116 13.71 -5.58 -4.64
CA PRO A 116 14.57 -6.25 -3.66
C PRO A 116 14.89 -5.41 -2.41
N PHE A 117 14.81 -4.09 -2.51
CA PHE A 117 15.10 -3.17 -1.41
C PHE A 117 13.85 -2.63 -0.70
N SER A 118 12.67 -3.07 -1.08
CA SER A 118 11.45 -2.79 -0.32
C SER A 118 11.54 -3.45 1.06
N PRO A 119 11.37 -2.72 2.16
CA PRO A 119 11.53 -3.29 3.52
C PRO A 119 10.70 -4.54 3.76
N ARG A 120 9.45 -4.54 3.31
CA ARG A 120 8.58 -5.70 3.46
C ARG A 120 9.09 -6.91 2.67
N ASN A 121 9.60 -6.70 1.46
CA ASN A 121 10.18 -7.79 0.66
C ASN A 121 11.47 -8.33 1.29
N VAL A 122 12.28 -7.46 1.89
CA VAL A 122 13.47 -7.88 2.65
C VAL A 122 13.04 -8.76 3.82
N LEU A 123 12.05 -8.35 4.58
CA LEU A 123 11.53 -9.11 5.72
C LEU A 123 11.02 -10.49 5.29
N LYS A 124 10.33 -10.58 4.17
CA LYS A 124 9.81 -11.85 3.64
C LYS A 124 10.90 -12.84 3.25
N ARG A 125 12.12 -12.36 2.92
CA ARG A 125 13.25 -13.22 2.55
C ARG A 125 14.03 -13.76 3.76
N VAL A 126 13.81 -13.21 4.91
CA VAL A 126 14.47 -13.63 6.16
C VAL A 126 13.77 -14.86 6.84
#